data_ec02ffa6bb006ff7d573df5dc52e849e
#
_entry.id   ec02ffa6bb006ff7d573df5dc52e849e
#
_cell.length_a   1.000
_cell.length_b   1.000
_cell.length_c   1.000
_cell.angle_alpha   90.00
_cell.angle_beta   90.00
_cell.angle_gamma   90.00
#
_symmetry.space_group_name_H-M   'P 1'
#
loop_
_entity.id
_entity.type
_entity.pdbx_description
1 polymer ?
#
loop_
_entity_poly.entity_id
_entity_poly.type
_entity_poly.pdbx_seq_one_letter_code
_entity_poly.pdbx_strand_id
1 'polypeptide(L)'
;MRIRRSTERWFKCEGDPDEGSILIKNLIPGEIQDIVDKAMPRSYEYESDEKGNQIPRLTVKMDNTLQRELTFKSCILDWKNFFDMEGTALECTPENIVRASREIDGFNAFVIDCQNTLTKDIAEEKEGQEKNLSSSV
;
A
#
# COMPACT_ATOMS: atom_id res chain seq x y z
N MET A 1 16.27 17.09 -11.56
CA MET A 1 15.48 16.07 -10.82
C MET A 1 15.37 16.47 -9.35
N ARG A 2 14.25 16.22 -8.75
CA ARG A 2 14.00 16.61 -7.34
C ARG A 2 13.62 15.39 -6.52
N ILE A 3 14.05 15.36 -5.27
CA ILE A 3 13.66 14.35 -4.30
C ILE A 3 12.19 14.59 -3.94
N ARG A 4 11.36 13.57 -4.05
CA ARG A 4 9.96 13.62 -3.65
C ARG A 4 9.83 13.51 -2.14
N ARG A 5 8.95 14.33 -1.57
CA ARG A 5 8.55 14.20 -0.16
C ARG A 5 7.26 13.40 -0.08
N SER A 6 7.13 12.62 0.98
CA SER A 6 5.86 11.97 1.30
C SER A 6 4.82 13.03 1.65
N THR A 7 3.62 12.89 1.09
CA THR A 7 2.46 13.72 1.43
C THR A 7 1.50 12.89 2.25
N GLU A 8 1.01 13.45 3.35
CA GLU A 8 0.07 12.81 4.26
C GLU A 8 -1.29 13.47 4.15
N ARG A 9 -2.36 12.66 4.22
CA ARG A 9 -3.74 13.19 4.21
C ARG A 9 -4.67 12.28 5.00
N TRP A 10 -5.58 12.89 5.76
CA TRP A 10 -6.68 12.20 6.39
C TRP A 10 -7.81 11.96 5.40
N PHE A 11 -8.32 10.73 5.37
CA PHE A 11 -9.47 10.32 4.58
C PHE A 11 -10.56 9.83 5.50
N LYS A 12 -11.76 10.37 5.33
CA LYS A 12 -12.94 9.92 6.08
C LYS A 12 -13.59 8.74 5.37
N CYS A 13 -13.95 7.71 6.13
CA CYS A 13 -14.68 6.56 5.61
C CYS A 13 -16.14 6.94 5.42
N GLU A 14 -16.51 7.36 4.20
CA GLU A 14 -17.88 7.76 3.87
C GLU A 14 -18.86 6.61 4.10
N GLY A 15 -19.98 6.90 4.79
CA GLY A 15 -21.00 5.91 5.09
C GLY A 15 -20.70 4.99 6.25
N ASP A 16 -19.56 5.14 6.93
CA ASP A 16 -19.24 4.37 8.11
C ASP A 16 -20.03 4.91 9.32
N PRO A 17 -20.84 4.07 10.00
CA PRO A 17 -21.58 4.49 11.20
C PRO A 17 -20.70 5.01 12.33
N ASP A 18 -19.49 4.49 12.44
CA ASP A 18 -18.51 4.86 13.48
C ASP A 18 -17.68 6.09 13.09
N GLU A 19 -17.89 6.62 11.90
CA GLU A 19 -17.14 7.77 11.38
C GLU A 19 -15.62 7.58 11.39
N GLY A 20 -15.16 6.41 10.94
CA GLY A 20 -13.73 6.08 10.83
C GLY A 20 -12.99 7.03 9.89
N SER A 21 -11.73 7.30 10.23
CA SER A 21 -10.82 8.08 9.38
C SER A 21 -9.45 7.45 9.39
N ILE A 22 -8.73 7.55 8.27
CA ILE A 22 -7.39 6.98 8.10
C ILE A 22 -6.44 8.06 7.60
N LEU A 23 -5.26 8.16 8.22
CA LEU A 23 -4.16 8.99 7.76
C LEU A 23 -3.27 8.17 6.83
N ILE A 24 -3.20 8.57 5.57
CA ILE A 24 -2.46 7.85 4.53
C ILE A 24 -1.38 8.75 3.96
N LYS A 25 -0.18 8.19 3.79
CA LYS A 25 0.91 8.86 3.08
C LYS A 25 1.11 8.26 1.70
N ASN A 26 1.60 9.09 0.78
CA ASN A 26 2.06 8.63 -0.52
C ASN A 26 3.42 7.94 -0.39
N LEU A 27 3.54 6.73 -0.94
CA LEU A 27 4.81 6.00 -0.92
C LEU A 27 5.79 6.56 -1.94
N ILE A 28 7.03 6.74 -1.53
CA ILE A 28 8.12 7.14 -2.42
C ILE A 28 8.68 5.91 -3.16
N PRO A 29 9.38 6.09 -4.31
CA PRO A 29 9.86 4.97 -5.12
C PRO A 29 10.71 3.94 -4.37
N GLY A 30 11.57 4.35 -3.44
CA GLY A 30 12.37 3.44 -2.62
C GLY A 30 11.54 2.55 -1.72
N GLU A 31 10.49 3.08 -1.11
CA GLU A 31 9.55 2.31 -0.28
C GLU A 31 8.80 1.28 -1.10
N ILE A 32 8.35 1.65 -2.30
CA ILE A 32 7.67 0.75 -3.23
C ILE A 32 8.61 -0.39 -3.64
N GLN A 33 9.87 -0.08 -3.96
CA GLN A 33 10.85 -1.08 -4.35
C GLN A 33 11.14 -2.07 -3.21
N ASP A 34 11.28 -1.56 -1.98
CA ASP A 34 11.50 -2.40 -0.80
C ASP A 34 10.33 -3.37 -0.57
N ILE A 35 9.11 -2.91 -0.77
CA ILE A 35 7.90 -3.74 -0.65
C ILE A 35 7.91 -4.84 -1.73
N VAL A 36 8.19 -4.48 -2.98
CA VAL A 36 8.26 -5.44 -4.09
C VAL A 36 9.33 -6.50 -3.82
N ASP A 37 10.50 -6.10 -3.38
CA ASP A 37 11.62 -7.02 -3.10
C ASP A 37 11.25 -8.01 -1.99
N LYS A 38 10.57 -7.57 -0.93
CA LYS A 38 10.11 -8.44 0.15
C LYS A 38 8.97 -9.36 -0.25
N ALA A 39 8.10 -8.91 -1.16
CA ALA A 39 6.92 -9.66 -1.60
C ALA A 39 7.22 -10.63 -2.74
N MET A 40 8.44 -10.66 -3.27
CA MET A 40 8.87 -11.58 -4.33
C MET A 40 9.89 -12.58 -3.81
N PRO A 41 9.48 -13.58 -3.01
CA PRO A 41 10.40 -14.58 -2.51
C PRO A 41 10.94 -15.43 -3.66
N ARG A 42 12.24 -15.72 -3.60
CA ARG A 42 12.90 -16.60 -4.56
C ARG A 42 12.72 -18.05 -4.10
N SER A 43 12.27 -18.90 -4.99
CA SER A 43 12.17 -20.33 -4.73
C SER A 43 12.77 -21.11 -5.90
N TYR A 44 13.23 -22.34 -5.61
CA TYR A 44 13.72 -23.24 -6.64
C TYR A 44 12.69 -24.35 -6.87
N GLU A 45 12.27 -24.51 -8.11
CA GLU A 45 11.49 -25.65 -8.56
C GLU A 45 12.42 -26.60 -9.31
N TYR A 46 12.20 -27.89 -9.16
CA TYR A 46 13.01 -28.91 -9.82
C TYR A 46 12.24 -29.50 -10.99
N GLU A 47 12.86 -29.47 -12.17
CA GLU A 47 12.32 -30.10 -13.37
C GLU A 47 13.17 -31.33 -13.70
N SER A 48 12.54 -32.42 -14.18
CA SER A 48 13.24 -33.59 -14.67
C SER A 48 13.69 -33.37 -16.10
N ASP A 49 14.99 -33.62 -16.38
CA ASP A 49 15.48 -33.63 -17.75
C ASP A 49 15.12 -34.95 -18.46
N GLU A 50 15.51 -35.11 -19.73
CA GLU A 50 15.28 -36.31 -20.53
C GLU A 50 15.91 -37.60 -19.92
N LYS A 51 16.93 -37.42 -19.08
CA LYS A 51 17.64 -38.53 -18.39
C LYS A 51 17.12 -38.78 -16.97
N GLY A 52 16.07 -38.08 -16.53
CA GLY A 52 15.50 -38.20 -15.20
C GLY A 52 16.27 -37.42 -14.10
N ASN A 53 17.25 -36.60 -14.47
CA ASN A 53 17.96 -35.76 -13.50
C ASN A 53 17.12 -34.56 -13.10
N GLN A 54 17.19 -34.19 -11.82
CA GLN A 54 16.51 -33.00 -11.29
C GLN A 54 17.33 -31.76 -11.57
N ILE A 55 16.76 -30.81 -12.32
CA ILE A 55 17.41 -29.52 -12.64
C ILE A 55 16.73 -28.43 -11.82
N PRO A 56 17.47 -27.67 -10.98
CA PRO A 56 16.92 -26.57 -10.25
C PRO A 56 16.59 -25.40 -11.20
N ARG A 57 15.38 -24.87 -11.07
CA ARG A 57 14.93 -23.67 -11.79
C ARG A 57 14.53 -22.60 -10.81
N LEU A 58 15.12 -21.42 -10.91
CA LEU A 58 14.75 -20.28 -10.08
C LEU A 58 13.36 -19.77 -10.48
N THR A 59 12.44 -19.75 -9.53
CA THR A 59 11.11 -19.20 -9.71
C THR A 59 10.94 -17.99 -8.81
N VAL A 60 10.49 -16.87 -9.38
CA VAL A 60 10.16 -15.64 -8.64
C VAL A 60 8.70 -15.34 -8.88
N LYS A 61 7.89 -15.42 -7.83
CA LYS A 61 6.46 -15.10 -7.88
C LYS A 61 6.12 -14.01 -6.88
N MET A 62 5.28 -13.07 -7.30
CA MET A 62 4.76 -12.05 -6.40
C MET A 62 3.75 -12.68 -5.43
N ASP A 63 3.99 -12.53 -4.13
CA ASP A 63 3.00 -12.80 -3.10
C ASP A 63 2.11 -11.56 -2.96
N ASN A 64 0.96 -11.57 -3.61
CA ASN A 64 0.06 -10.42 -3.66
C ASN A 64 -0.52 -10.06 -2.28
N THR A 65 -0.77 -11.04 -1.44
CA THR A 65 -1.26 -10.81 -0.07
C THR A 65 -0.19 -10.12 0.76
N LEU A 66 1.04 -10.61 0.72
CA LEU A 66 2.16 -10.00 1.43
C LEU A 66 2.45 -8.59 0.91
N GLN A 67 2.42 -8.38 -0.40
CA GLN A 67 2.59 -7.05 -1.00
C GLN A 67 1.56 -6.06 -0.47
N ARG A 68 0.27 -6.45 -0.43
CA ARG A 68 -0.81 -5.61 0.09
C ARG A 68 -0.60 -5.28 1.56
N GLU A 69 -0.29 -6.27 2.39
CA GLU A 69 -0.07 -6.06 3.82
C GLU A 69 1.12 -5.14 4.09
N LEU A 70 2.23 -5.33 3.38
CA LEU A 70 3.41 -4.47 3.49
C LEU A 70 3.10 -3.03 3.02
N THR A 71 2.35 -2.89 1.94
CA THR A 71 1.92 -1.59 1.42
C THR A 71 1.07 -0.85 2.46
N PHE A 72 0.08 -1.51 3.05
CA PHE A 72 -0.81 -0.89 4.04
C PHE A 72 -0.05 -0.52 5.32
N LYS A 73 0.83 -1.39 5.80
CA LYS A 73 1.69 -1.06 6.96
C LYS A 73 2.59 0.16 6.70
N SER A 74 3.01 0.36 5.47
CA SER A 74 3.89 1.46 5.09
C SER A 74 3.13 2.77 4.86
N CYS A 75 1.92 2.71 4.28
CA CYS A 75 1.16 3.91 3.92
C CYS A 75 0.17 4.38 4.97
N ILE A 76 -0.35 3.51 5.83
CA ILE A 76 -1.28 3.87 6.91
C ILE A 76 -0.47 4.31 8.12
N LEU A 77 -0.57 5.59 8.48
CA LEU A 77 0.20 6.18 9.59
C LEU A 77 -0.60 6.22 10.88
N ASP A 78 -1.91 6.41 10.79
CA ASP A 78 -2.79 6.51 11.94
C ASP A 78 -4.23 6.30 11.49
N TRP A 79 -5.12 6.09 12.45
CA TRP A 79 -6.55 6.06 12.20
C TRP A 79 -7.33 6.53 13.42
N LYS A 80 -8.63 6.79 13.22
CA LYS A 80 -9.56 7.18 14.28
C LYS A 80 -10.85 6.40 14.12
N ASN A 81 -11.47 6.06 15.25
CA ASN A 81 -12.79 5.42 15.31
C ASN A 81 -12.83 4.04 14.64
N PHE A 82 -11.80 3.24 14.88
CA PHE A 82 -11.77 1.82 14.57
C PHE A 82 -11.96 1.02 15.85
N PHE A 83 -12.89 0.07 15.81
CA PHE A 83 -13.29 -0.70 16.99
C PHE A 83 -13.33 -2.19 16.68
N ASP A 84 -13.14 -3.02 17.71
CA ASP A 84 -13.40 -4.46 17.61
C ASP A 84 -14.90 -4.75 17.80
N MET A 85 -15.29 -6.03 17.79
CA MET A 85 -16.69 -6.43 17.92
C MET A 85 -17.28 -6.10 19.29
N GLU A 86 -16.47 -5.97 20.31
CA GLU A 86 -16.89 -5.58 21.67
C GLU A 86 -16.97 -4.07 21.83
N GLY A 87 -16.66 -3.29 20.81
CA GLY A 87 -16.67 -1.84 20.86
C GLY A 87 -15.42 -1.22 21.50
N THR A 88 -14.36 -2.00 21.67
CA THR A 88 -13.08 -1.50 22.17
C THR A 88 -12.30 -0.86 21.04
N ALA A 89 -11.75 0.35 21.28
CA ALA A 89 -10.97 1.06 20.30
C ALA A 89 -9.69 0.27 19.93
N LEU A 90 -9.44 0.15 18.64
CA LEU A 90 -8.23 -0.47 18.09
C LEU A 90 -7.18 0.60 17.85
N GLU A 91 -5.99 0.41 18.40
CA GLU A 91 -4.83 1.24 18.09
C GLU A 91 -4.34 0.96 16.67
N CYS A 92 -3.81 1.98 16.00
CA CYS A 92 -3.20 1.83 14.67
C CYS A 92 -1.79 1.25 14.81
N THR A 93 -1.72 -0.06 14.88
CA THR A 93 -0.48 -0.83 14.95
C THR A 93 -0.33 -1.68 13.69
N PRO A 94 0.89 -2.13 13.33
CA PRO A 94 1.06 -3.03 12.18
C PRO A 94 0.17 -4.26 12.25
N GLU A 95 0.02 -4.87 13.41
CA GLU A 95 -0.83 -6.04 13.63
C GLU A 95 -2.30 -5.73 13.40
N ASN A 96 -2.77 -4.60 13.89
CA ASN A 96 -4.16 -4.19 13.72
C ASN A 96 -4.47 -3.73 12.29
N ILE A 97 -3.50 -3.19 11.57
CA ILE A 97 -3.64 -2.88 10.14
C ILE A 97 -3.85 -4.16 9.34
N VAL A 98 -3.06 -5.20 9.58
CA VAL A 98 -3.25 -6.52 8.94
C VAL A 98 -4.60 -7.11 9.32
N ARG A 99 -4.98 -7.01 10.58
CA ARG A 99 -6.28 -7.48 11.07
C ARG A 99 -7.45 -6.77 10.37
N ALA A 100 -7.38 -5.46 10.23
CA ALA A 100 -8.39 -4.68 9.52
C ALA A 100 -8.47 -5.09 8.04
N SER A 101 -7.34 -5.33 7.40
CA SER A 101 -7.28 -5.82 6.03
C SER A 101 -7.97 -7.16 5.82
N ARG A 102 -8.00 -8.00 6.83
CA ARG A 102 -8.59 -9.34 6.78
C ARG A 102 -10.03 -9.42 7.30
N GLU A 103 -10.38 -8.55 8.24
CA GLU A 103 -11.63 -8.68 8.99
C GLU A 103 -12.66 -7.58 8.73
N ILE A 104 -12.27 -6.44 8.17
CA ILE A 104 -13.20 -5.33 7.90
C ILE A 104 -13.59 -5.33 6.42
N ASP A 105 -14.88 -5.50 6.15
CA ASP A 105 -15.43 -5.44 4.81
C ASP A 105 -15.18 -4.07 4.16
N GLY A 106 -14.68 -4.08 2.93
CA GLY A 106 -14.43 -2.87 2.17
C GLY A 106 -13.18 -2.08 2.57
N PHE A 107 -12.45 -2.49 3.61
CA PHE A 107 -11.24 -1.81 4.07
C PHE A 107 -10.17 -1.72 2.97
N ASN A 108 -9.87 -2.84 2.32
CA ASN A 108 -8.83 -2.90 1.29
C ASN A 108 -9.17 -1.98 0.11
N ALA A 109 -10.40 -2.03 -0.38
CA ALA A 109 -10.85 -1.17 -1.47
C ALA A 109 -10.78 0.31 -1.09
N PHE A 110 -11.19 0.65 0.13
CA PHE A 110 -11.13 2.03 0.64
C PHE A 110 -9.69 2.55 0.68
N VAL A 111 -8.75 1.79 1.24
CA VAL A 111 -7.34 2.20 1.31
C VAL A 111 -6.74 2.38 -0.08
N ILE A 112 -7.03 1.46 -0.99
CA ILE A 112 -6.55 1.53 -2.38
C ILE A 112 -7.10 2.78 -3.08
N ASP A 113 -8.38 3.08 -2.92
CA ASP A 113 -9.01 4.28 -3.48
C ASP A 113 -8.38 5.56 -2.92
N CYS A 114 -8.09 5.59 -1.62
CA CYS A 114 -7.41 6.72 -0.98
C CYS A 114 -5.99 6.91 -1.54
N GLN A 115 -5.24 5.84 -1.72
CA GLN A 115 -3.91 5.89 -2.32
C GLN A 115 -3.97 6.42 -3.76
N ASN A 116 -4.92 5.95 -4.54
CA ASN A 116 -5.10 6.38 -5.93
C ASN A 116 -5.49 7.86 -5.99
N THR A 117 -6.36 8.32 -5.12
CA THR A 117 -6.76 9.74 -5.02
C THR A 117 -5.56 10.62 -4.69
N LEU A 118 -4.77 10.23 -3.69
CA LEU A 118 -3.60 10.97 -3.27
C LEU A 118 -2.54 11.04 -4.38
N THR A 119 -2.29 9.92 -5.06
CA THR A 119 -1.34 9.86 -6.17
C THR A 119 -1.79 10.74 -7.34
N LYS A 120 -3.08 10.71 -7.67
CA LYS A 120 -3.66 11.55 -8.72
C LYS A 120 -3.55 13.04 -8.40
N ASP A 121 -3.89 13.44 -7.18
CA ASP A 121 -3.82 14.84 -6.76
C ASP A 121 -2.38 15.37 -6.79
N ILE A 122 -1.41 14.55 -6.37
CA ILE A 122 0.02 14.91 -6.44
C ILE A 122 0.45 15.10 -7.90
N ALA A 123 0.03 14.22 -8.81
CA ALA A 123 0.35 14.32 -10.24
C ALA A 123 -0.26 15.59 -10.85
N GLU A 124 -1.51 15.95 -10.51
CA GLU A 124 -2.18 17.16 -10.97
C GLU A 124 -1.49 18.43 -10.45
N GLU A 125 -1.09 18.47 -9.18
CA GLU A 125 -0.30 19.57 -8.63
C GLU A 125 1.02 19.76 -9.37
N LYS A 126 1.71 18.66 -9.67
CA LYS A 126 2.96 18.69 -10.41
C LYS A 126 2.78 19.24 -11.82
N GLU A 127 1.75 18.81 -12.54
CA GLU A 127 1.42 19.34 -13.86
C GLU A 127 1.07 20.82 -13.81
N GLY A 128 0.29 21.25 -12.82
CA GLY A 128 -0.05 22.65 -12.62
C GLY A 128 1.18 23.53 -12.38
N GLN A 129 2.13 23.07 -11.59
CA GLN A 129 3.40 23.77 -11.35
C GLN A 129 4.27 23.86 -12.61
N GLU A 130 4.35 22.80 -13.39
CA GLU A 130 5.09 22.78 -14.64
C GLU A 130 4.49 23.74 -15.67
N LYS A 131 3.16 23.80 -15.78
CA LYS A 131 2.45 24.75 -16.65
C LYS A 131 2.69 26.20 -16.23
N ASN A 132 2.64 26.49 -14.94
CA ASN A 132 2.89 27.83 -14.41
C ASN A 132 4.34 28.28 -14.67
N LEU A 133 5.31 27.40 -14.54
CA LEU A 133 6.71 27.65 -14.87
C LEU A 133 6.90 27.94 -16.36
N SER A 134 6.21 27.21 -17.23
CA SER A 134 6.26 27.40 -18.68
C SER A 134 5.63 28.71 -19.12
N SER A 135 4.60 29.20 -18.45
CA SER A 135 3.88 30.45 -18.79
C SER A 135 4.51 31.72 -18.21
N SER A 136 5.52 31.62 -17.35
CA SER A 136 6.19 32.76 -16.73
C SER A 136 7.41 33.27 -17.49
N VAL A 137 7.64 32.80 -18.68
CA VAL A 137 8.76 33.19 -19.54
C VAL A 137 8.37 34.41 -20.40
#